data_0755c1e9c477b297abac237c77fe60ec
#
_entry.id   0755c1e9c477b297abac237c77fe60ec
#
_cell.length_a   1.000
_cell.length_b   1.000
_cell.length_c   1.000
_cell.angle_alpha   90.00
_cell.angle_beta   90.00
_cell.angle_gamma   90.00
#
_symmetry.space_group_name_H-M   'P 1'
#
loop_
_entity.id
_entity.type
_entity.pdbx_description
1 polymer ?
#
loop_
_entity_poly.entity_id
_entity_poly.type
_entity_poly.pdbx_seq_one_letter_code
_entity_poly.pdbx_strand_id
1 'polypeptide(L)'
;RQIPPLPPALIDNSLLIGGEDIDADKVNTRMTVDVRVNGRGPYRFVVDSGADSSVVGLRIARDLQLPLGTPTVLHATTDCARVDRVRVAELQLGSSTINDLELPALRESDLGGEGMIGIDALVHQRLMMDFEKRTIKAEDASQPAKLMAGEIVVTARRRRGQLILTEVRAAGLPVEAVIDTGSEITIGNLKLRDKL
;
A
#
# COMPACT_ATOMS: atom_id res chain seq x y z
N ARG A 1 25.54 18.39 -15.52
CA ARG A 1 25.14 19.16 -14.33
C ARG A 1 24.86 18.18 -13.21
N GLN A 2 25.64 18.21 -12.11
CA GLN A 2 25.35 17.45 -10.92
C GLN A 2 24.12 18.09 -10.25
N ILE A 3 23.09 17.29 -10.01
CA ILE A 3 21.93 17.70 -9.22
C ILE A 3 22.43 17.84 -7.77
N PRO A 4 22.22 18.98 -7.09
CA PRO A 4 22.59 19.11 -5.70
C PRO A 4 21.83 18.09 -4.85
N PRO A 5 22.43 17.56 -3.80
CA PRO A 5 21.74 16.64 -2.90
C PRO A 5 20.52 17.33 -2.31
N LEU A 6 19.39 16.64 -2.33
CA LEU A 6 18.16 17.12 -1.69
C LEU A 6 18.42 17.24 -0.18
N PRO A 7 17.95 18.33 0.48
CA PRO A 7 17.99 18.40 1.93
C PRO A 7 17.19 17.21 2.53
N PRO A 8 17.62 16.71 3.69
CA PRO A 8 16.87 15.68 4.38
C PRO A 8 15.44 16.15 4.63
N ALA A 9 14.47 15.25 4.45
CA ALA A 9 13.08 15.53 4.73
C ALA A 9 12.91 15.93 6.19
N LEU A 10 12.29 17.08 6.45
CA LEU A 10 11.85 17.47 7.78
C LEU A 10 10.59 16.69 8.11
N ILE A 11 10.69 15.83 9.12
CA ILE A 11 9.52 15.06 9.61
C ILE A 11 8.78 15.98 10.57
N ASP A 12 7.54 16.30 10.25
CA ASP A 12 6.63 17.00 11.16
C ASP A 12 5.97 15.99 12.10
N ASN A 13 6.47 15.91 13.32
CA ASN A 13 5.94 15.02 14.35
C ASN A 13 4.64 15.55 15.01
N SER A 14 4.09 16.67 14.53
CA SER A 14 2.85 17.25 15.08
C SER A 14 1.58 16.63 14.52
N LEU A 15 1.69 15.77 13.51
CA LEU A 15 0.57 15.02 12.91
C LEU A 15 0.05 13.98 13.92
N LEU A 16 -1.02 14.31 14.63
CA LEU A 16 -1.79 13.36 15.44
C LEU A 16 -3.02 12.91 14.63
N ILE A 17 -2.93 11.74 14.00
CA ILE A 17 -4.08 11.08 13.41
C ILE A 17 -4.70 10.21 14.50
N GLY A 18 -6.01 10.32 14.73
CA GLY A 18 -6.77 9.38 15.55
C GLY A 18 -6.72 7.99 14.91
N GLY A 19 -7.19 6.97 15.59
CA GLY A 19 -7.24 5.61 15.08
C GLY A 19 -6.41 4.63 15.90
N GLU A 20 -6.46 3.36 15.52
CA GLU A 20 -5.72 2.29 16.18
C GLU A 20 -4.29 2.23 15.65
N ASP A 21 -3.32 2.12 16.57
CA ASP A 21 -1.94 1.85 16.21
C ASP A 21 -1.80 0.36 15.87
N ILE A 22 -1.37 0.05 14.66
CA ILE A 22 -1.07 -1.29 14.20
C ILE A 22 0.46 -1.41 14.12
N ASP A 23 1.01 -2.37 14.86
CA ASP A 23 2.44 -2.63 14.81
C ASP A 23 2.84 -3.07 13.40
N ALA A 24 3.89 -2.46 12.88
CA ALA A 24 4.44 -2.78 11.57
C ALA A 24 5.93 -3.07 11.67
N ASP A 25 6.36 -4.09 10.96
CA ASP A 25 7.76 -4.43 10.79
C ASP A 25 8.32 -3.89 9.47
N LYS A 26 9.61 -3.64 9.43
CA LYS A 26 10.29 -3.24 8.19
C LYS A 26 11.08 -4.42 7.63
N VAL A 27 10.71 -4.84 6.42
CA VAL A 27 11.46 -5.84 5.65
C VAL A 27 11.99 -5.17 4.38
N ASN A 28 13.30 -5.07 4.24
CA ASN A 28 13.97 -4.44 3.07
C ASN A 28 13.40 -3.05 2.70
N THR A 29 13.16 -2.15 3.65
CA THR A 29 12.54 -0.84 3.46
C THR A 29 11.01 -0.81 3.29
N ARG A 30 10.35 -1.96 3.10
CA ARG A 30 8.89 -2.07 3.04
C ARG A 30 8.30 -2.27 4.43
N MET A 31 7.12 -1.73 4.65
CA MET A 31 6.37 -1.98 5.88
C MET A 31 5.53 -3.23 5.74
N THR A 32 5.57 -4.07 6.74
CA THR A 32 4.72 -5.27 6.83
C THR A 32 3.86 -5.21 8.08
N VAL A 33 2.68 -5.74 7.98
CA VAL A 33 1.69 -5.82 9.06
C VAL A 33 1.22 -7.25 9.26
N ASP A 34 0.81 -7.55 10.47
CA ASP A 34 0.18 -8.82 10.79
C ASP A 34 -1.28 -8.83 10.34
N VAL A 35 -1.63 -9.82 9.53
CA VAL A 35 -2.96 -10.02 8.95
C VAL A 35 -3.49 -11.40 9.29
N ARG A 36 -4.78 -11.51 9.59
CA ARG A 36 -5.45 -12.81 9.67
C ARG A 36 -6.27 -13.05 8.42
N VAL A 37 -6.19 -14.27 7.90
CA VAL A 37 -6.97 -14.74 6.74
C VAL A 37 -7.91 -15.82 7.22
N ASN A 38 -9.21 -15.60 7.13
CA ASN A 38 -10.24 -16.51 7.64
C ASN A 38 -9.98 -16.93 9.10
N GLY A 39 -9.64 -15.96 9.95
CA GLY A 39 -9.34 -16.16 11.37
C GLY A 39 -8.00 -16.85 11.66
N ARG A 40 -7.24 -17.27 10.64
CA ARG A 40 -5.93 -17.91 10.78
C ARG A 40 -4.79 -16.90 10.62
N GLY A 41 -3.66 -17.17 11.23
CA GLY A 41 -2.48 -16.32 11.23
C GLY A 41 -1.96 -16.06 12.64
N PRO A 42 -1.23 -14.97 12.90
CA PRO A 42 -0.96 -13.87 11.95
C PRO A 42 -0.07 -14.28 10.79
N TYR A 43 -0.29 -13.66 9.62
CA TYR A 43 0.55 -13.72 8.44
C TYR A 43 1.11 -12.34 8.16
N ARG A 44 2.36 -12.27 7.70
CA ARG A 44 3.04 -11.00 7.44
C ARG A 44 2.78 -10.50 6.03
N PHE A 45 1.98 -9.45 5.88
CA PHE A 45 1.63 -8.84 4.61
C PHE A 45 2.37 -7.52 4.40
N VAL A 46 2.90 -7.30 3.20
CA VAL A 46 3.47 -5.99 2.80
C VAL A 46 2.32 -5.01 2.56
N VAL A 47 2.46 -3.77 2.99
CA VAL A 47 1.52 -2.69 2.65
C VAL A 47 2.03 -1.94 1.44
N ASP A 48 1.27 -2.00 0.35
CA ASP A 48 1.64 -1.46 -0.96
C ASP A 48 0.54 -0.56 -1.52
N SER A 49 0.72 0.75 -1.41
CA SER A 49 -0.21 1.73 -1.96
C SER A 49 -0.07 1.93 -3.48
N GLY A 50 0.91 1.32 -4.12
CA GLY A 50 1.07 1.25 -5.57
C GLY A 50 0.32 0.10 -6.21
N ALA A 51 -0.12 -0.89 -5.42
CA ALA A 51 -0.87 -2.04 -5.89
C ALA A 51 -2.39 -1.80 -5.90
N ASP A 52 -3.03 -2.06 -7.02
CA ASP A 52 -4.50 -1.92 -7.18
C ASP A 52 -5.27 -2.95 -6.37
N SER A 53 -4.69 -4.12 -6.14
CA SER A 53 -5.32 -5.27 -5.50
C SER A 53 -4.43 -5.89 -4.44
N SER A 54 -5.03 -6.28 -3.35
CA SER A 54 -4.40 -7.14 -2.35
C SER A 54 -4.13 -8.52 -2.94
N VAL A 55 -3.13 -9.21 -2.40
CA VAL A 55 -2.64 -10.50 -2.90
C VAL A 55 -2.38 -11.42 -1.72
N VAL A 56 -2.71 -12.69 -1.86
CA VAL A 56 -2.38 -13.73 -0.88
C VAL A 56 -1.26 -14.63 -1.40
N GLY A 57 -0.39 -15.08 -0.50
CA GLY A 57 0.66 -16.04 -0.85
C GLY A 57 0.09 -17.41 -1.22
N LEU A 58 0.71 -18.08 -2.19
CA LEU A 58 0.30 -19.43 -2.63
C LEU A 58 0.37 -20.47 -1.50
N ARG A 59 1.27 -20.29 -0.53
CA ARG A 59 1.36 -21.16 0.64
C ARG A 59 0.11 -21.01 1.50
N ILE A 60 -0.29 -19.77 1.83
CA ILE A 60 -1.51 -19.51 2.60
C ILE A 60 -2.73 -20.05 1.86
N ALA A 61 -2.83 -19.80 0.56
CA ALA A 61 -3.95 -20.29 -0.26
C ALA A 61 -4.09 -21.82 -0.21
N ARG A 62 -2.97 -22.54 -0.22
CA ARG A 62 -2.92 -24.00 -0.10
C ARG A 62 -3.21 -24.48 1.32
N ASP A 63 -2.54 -23.92 2.31
CA ASP A 63 -2.64 -24.37 3.72
C ASP A 63 -4.05 -24.14 4.28
N LEU A 64 -4.72 -23.07 3.84
CA LEU A 64 -6.10 -22.78 4.20
C LEU A 64 -7.13 -23.39 3.22
N GLN A 65 -6.68 -24.08 2.17
CA GLN A 65 -7.55 -24.66 1.14
C GLN A 65 -8.56 -23.65 0.58
N LEU A 66 -8.09 -22.42 0.29
CA LEU A 66 -8.96 -21.35 -0.17
C LEU A 66 -9.64 -21.73 -1.50
N PRO A 67 -10.97 -21.55 -1.63
CA PRO A 67 -11.67 -21.87 -2.85
C PRO A 67 -11.15 -21.04 -4.04
N LEU A 68 -11.05 -21.65 -5.21
CA LEU A 68 -10.69 -20.94 -6.43
C LEU A 68 -11.77 -19.92 -6.81
N GLY A 69 -11.32 -18.76 -7.22
CA GLY A 69 -12.11 -17.69 -7.80
C GLY A 69 -11.98 -17.62 -9.32
N THR A 70 -12.41 -16.52 -9.90
CA THR A 70 -12.26 -16.27 -11.34
C THR A 70 -10.82 -15.84 -11.65
N PRO A 71 -10.09 -16.52 -12.56
CA PRO A 71 -8.74 -16.11 -12.95
C PRO A 71 -8.72 -14.67 -13.48
N THR A 72 -7.60 -13.97 -13.26
CA THR A 72 -7.42 -12.59 -13.73
C THR A 72 -6.08 -12.43 -14.46
N VAL A 73 -5.93 -11.32 -15.18
CA VAL A 73 -4.65 -10.89 -15.72
C VAL A 73 -4.08 -9.83 -14.77
N LEU A 74 -2.91 -10.10 -14.23
CA LEU A 74 -2.16 -9.17 -13.41
C LEU A 74 -1.22 -8.37 -14.30
N HIS A 75 -1.27 -7.05 -14.17
CA HIS A 75 -0.35 -6.13 -14.83
C HIS A 75 0.71 -5.69 -13.83
N ALA A 76 1.91 -6.23 -13.95
CA ALA A 76 3.07 -5.74 -13.22
C ALA A 76 3.77 -4.62 -14.00
N THR A 77 4.75 -3.99 -13.40
CA THR A 77 5.49 -2.86 -14.03
C THR A 77 6.17 -3.27 -15.34
N THR A 78 6.57 -4.53 -15.46
CA THR A 78 7.37 -5.05 -16.60
C THR A 78 6.69 -6.15 -17.39
N ASP A 79 5.63 -6.76 -16.88
CA ASP A 79 5.01 -7.94 -17.49
C ASP A 79 3.52 -8.06 -17.16
N CYS A 80 2.82 -8.94 -17.90
CA CYS A 80 1.44 -9.32 -17.66
C CYS A 80 1.35 -10.82 -17.55
N ALA A 81 0.77 -11.30 -16.46
CA ALA A 81 0.60 -12.73 -16.23
C ALA A 81 -0.84 -13.07 -15.89
N ARG A 82 -1.34 -14.20 -16.43
CA ARG A 82 -2.60 -14.77 -15.98
C ARG A 82 -2.36 -15.49 -14.65
N VAL A 83 -3.12 -15.15 -13.65
CA VAL A 83 -3.00 -15.71 -12.30
C VAL A 83 -4.36 -16.20 -11.80
N ASP A 84 -4.33 -17.24 -10.97
CA ASP A 84 -5.51 -17.69 -10.28
C ASP A 84 -5.86 -16.75 -9.14
N ARG A 85 -7.14 -16.54 -8.90
CA ARG A 85 -7.65 -15.91 -7.69
C ARG A 85 -8.23 -16.95 -6.76
N VAL A 86 -8.20 -16.61 -5.48
CA VAL A 86 -8.82 -17.40 -4.43
C VAL A 86 -9.82 -16.55 -3.65
N ARG A 87 -10.81 -17.19 -3.08
CA ARG A 87 -11.83 -16.52 -2.27
C ARG A 87 -11.39 -16.51 -0.82
N VAL A 88 -11.35 -15.32 -0.25
CA VAL A 88 -11.08 -15.05 1.17
C VAL A 88 -12.36 -14.52 1.79
N ALA A 89 -12.95 -15.28 2.69
CA ALA A 89 -14.18 -14.85 3.36
C ALA A 89 -13.95 -13.66 4.26
N GLU A 90 -12.81 -13.64 4.94
CA GLU A 90 -12.45 -12.59 5.90
C GLU A 90 -10.95 -12.31 5.86
N LEU A 91 -10.60 -11.03 5.77
CA LEU A 91 -9.23 -10.53 5.91
C LEU A 91 -9.24 -9.47 7.01
N GLN A 92 -8.53 -9.74 8.11
CA GLN A 92 -8.47 -8.87 9.28
C GLN A 92 -7.13 -8.17 9.39
N LEU A 93 -7.16 -6.85 9.50
CA LEU A 93 -6.03 -5.96 9.73
C LEU A 93 -6.30 -5.09 10.96
N GLY A 94 -5.62 -5.36 12.07
CA GLY A 94 -5.97 -4.75 13.36
C GLY A 94 -7.41 -5.01 13.75
N SER A 95 -8.17 -3.98 14.08
CA SER A 95 -9.63 -4.06 14.33
C SER A 95 -10.47 -4.05 13.06
N SER A 96 -9.90 -3.75 11.90
CA SER A 96 -10.61 -3.67 10.63
C SER A 96 -10.76 -5.04 9.98
N THR A 97 -11.96 -5.34 9.51
CA THR A 97 -12.27 -6.59 8.81
C THR A 97 -12.84 -6.28 7.43
N ILE A 98 -12.31 -6.97 6.42
CA ILE A 98 -12.76 -6.87 5.04
C ILE A 98 -13.27 -8.25 4.63
N ASN A 99 -14.48 -8.31 4.10
CA ASN A 99 -15.16 -9.56 3.80
C ASN A 99 -15.30 -9.78 2.29
N ASP A 100 -15.49 -11.06 1.91
CA ASP A 100 -15.86 -11.50 0.56
C ASP A 100 -14.88 -11.04 -0.54
N LEU A 101 -13.59 -11.21 -0.31
CA LEU A 101 -12.55 -10.85 -1.27
C LEU A 101 -12.24 -11.98 -2.25
N GLU A 102 -12.01 -11.63 -3.51
CA GLU A 102 -11.33 -12.49 -4.49
C GLU A 102 -9.93 -11.94 -4.77
N LEU A 103 -8.91 -12.58 -4.20
CA LEU A 103 -7.53 -12.13 -4.25
C LEU A 103 -6.69 -12.97 -5.21
N PRO A 104 -5.82 -12.35 -6.04
CA PRO A 104 -4.78 -13.08 -6.74
C PRO A 104 -3.91 -13.86 -5.76
N ALA A 105 -3.47 -15.05 -6.17
CA ALA A 105 -2.56 -15.89 -5.39
C ALA A 105 -1.20 -15.93 -6.09
N LEU A 106 -0.15 -15.42 -5.43
CA LEU A 106 1.19 -15.33 -5.98
C LEU A 106 2.22 -15.99 -5.07
N ARG A 107 3.42 -16.24 -5.62
CA ARG A 107 4.53 -16.76 -4.83
C ARG A 107 5.04 -15.70 -3.86
N GLU A 108 5.34 -16.11 -2.65
CA GLU A 108 5.86 -15.25 -1.59
C GLU A 108 7.18 -14.57 -1.98
N SER A 109 8.01 -15.24 -2.81
CA SER A 109 9.24 -14.68 -3.37
C SER A 109 9.00 -13.43 -4.22
N ASP A 110 7.83 -13.34 -4.84
CA ASP A 110 7.48 -12.24 -5.73
C ASP A 110 6.83 -11.07 -4.96
N LEU A 111 6.36 -11.33 -3.73
CA LEU A 111 5.67 -10.36 -2.88
C LEU A 111 6.59 -9.67 -1.87
N GLY A 112 7.67 -10.33 -1.45
CA GLY A 112 8.51 -9.89 -0.34
C GLY A 112 7.87 -10.07 1.04
N GLY A 113 6.78 -10.81 1.13
CA GLY A 113 6.02 -11.16 2.33
C GLY A 113 5.12 -12.36 2.08
N GLU A 114 4.30 -12.73 3.06
CA GLU A 114 3.35 -13.83 2.93
C GLU A 114 2.08 -13.43 2.17
N GLY A 115 1.93 -12.13 1.92
CA GLY A 115 0.87 -11.52 1.13
C GLY A 115 1.13 -10.03 0.97
N MET A 116 0.17 -9.32 0.38
CA MET A 116 0.25 -7.87 0.14
C MET A 116 -1.12 -7.24 0.33
N ILE A 117 -1.16 -6.12 1.01
CA ILE A 117 -2.33 -5.26 1.15
C ILE A 117 -2.23 -4.16 0.10
N GLY A 118 -3.15 -4.18 -0.84
CA GLY A 118 -3.29 -3.16 -1.88
C GLY A 118 -4.36 -2.13 -1.55
N ILE A 119 -4.60 -1.21 -2.48
CA ILE A 119 -5.56 -0.11 -2.33
C ILE A 119 -7.01 -0.60 -2.19
N ASP A 120 -7.35 -1.73 -2.77
CA ASP A 120 -8.68 -2.34 -2.65
C ASP A 120 -9.11 -2.57 -1.20
N ALA A 121 -8.17 -3.01 -0.36
CA ALA A 121 -8.39 -3.18 1.07
C ALA A 121 -8.36 -1.84 1.86
N LEU A 122 -7.83 -0.78 1.26
CA LEU A 122 -7.60 0.51 1.93
C LEU A 122 -8.61 1.59 1.53
N VAL A 123 -9.52 1.30 0.59
CA VAL A 123 -10.45 2.27 -0.02
C VAL A 123 -11.33 3.02 0.98
N HIS A 124 -11.70 2.38 2.08
CA HIS A 124 -12.56 2.95 3.10
C HIS A 124 -11.79 3.35 4.35
N GLN A 125 -10.46 3.34 4.28
CA GLN A 125 -9.59 3.66 5.40
C GLN A 125 -8.70 4.85 5.08
N ARG A 126 -8.45 5.67 6.09
CA ARG A 126 -7.38 6.66 6.10
C ARG A 126 -6.19 6.02 6.78
N LEU A 127 -5.07 5.92 6.06
CA LEU A 127 -3.85 5.35 6.61
C LEU A 127 -2.81 6.44 6.84
N MET A 128 -2.20 6.42 8.01
CA MET A 128 -0.94 7.08 8.29
C MET A 128 0.12 6.02 8.51
N MET A 129 1.22 6.11 7.76
CA MET A 129 2.38 5.25 7.92
C MET A 129 3.52 6.05 8.53
N ASP A 130 3.92 5.70 9.75
CA ASP A 130 5.07 6.27 10.43
C ASP A 130 6.26 5.32 10.26
N PHE A 131 7.13 5.63 9.29
CA PHE A 131 8.30 4.79 8.99
C PHE A 131 9.38 4.85 10.07
N GLU A 132 9.40 5.90 10.90
CA GLU A 132 10.32 6.03 12.02
C GLU A 132 9.88 5.17 13.20
N LYS A 133 8.63 5.32 13.61
CA LYS A 133 8.03 4.53 14.69
C LYS A 133 7.65 3.12 14.26
N ARG A 134 7.62 2.84 12.96
CA ARG A 134 7.18 1.58 12.37
C ARG A 134 5.75 1.22 12.79
N THR A 135 4.85 2.18 12.70
CA THR A 135 3.44 1.98 12.99
C THR A 135 2.58 2.42 11.81
N ILE A 136 1.45 1.76 11.66
CA ILE A 136 0.39 2.15 10.75
C ILE A 136 -0.85 2.46 11.58
N LYS A 137 -1.42 3.65 11.38
CA LYS A 137 -2.73 4.00 11.94
C LYS A 137 -3.78 3.87 10.86
N ALA A 138 -4.85 3.17 11.16
CA ALA A 138 -6.00 3.02 10.28
C ALA A 138 -7.22 3.66 10.92
N GLU A 139 -7.90 4.51 10.19
CA GLU A 139 -9.17 5.13 10.57
C GLU A 139 -10.21 4.91 9.49
N ASP A 140 -11.46 4.82 9.88
CA ASP A 140 -12.58 4.86 8.95
C ASP A 140 -12.60 6.21 8.22
N ALA A 141 -12.45 6.18 6.90
CA ALA A 141 -12.42 7.39 6.07
C ALA A 141 -13.75 8.16 6.05
N SER A 142 -14.85 7.54 6.49
CA SER A 142 -16.17 8.19 6.64
C SER A 142 -16.21 9.16 7.82
N GLN A 143 -15.32 8.99 8.81
CA GLN A 143 -15.24 9.91 9.95
C GLN A 143 -14.55 11.22 9.53
N PRO A 144 -15.03 12.37 10.03
CA PRO A 144 -14.38 13.65 9.75
C PRO A 144 -12.92 13.63 10.21
N ALA A 145 -12.00 14.07 9.35
CA ALA A 145 -10.61 14.25 9.75
C ALA A 145 -10.53 15.36 10.81
N LYS A 146 -9.94 15.08 11.96
CA LYS A 146 -9.55 16.14 12.90
C LYS A 146 -8.25 16.74 12.38
N LEU A 147 -8.36 17.82 11.61
CA LEU A 147 -7.21 18.58 11.13
C LEU A 147 -6.65 19.37 12.29
N MET A 148 -5.35 19.27 12.54
CA MET A 148 -4.63 20.09 13.51
C MET A 148 -3.93 21.27 12.82
N ALA A 149 -3.73 22.37 13.55
CA ALA A 149 -3.05 23.53 12.98
C ALA A 149 -1.60 23.17 12.59
N GLY A 150 -1.26 23.37 11.31
CA GLY A 150 0.04 23.03 10.76
C GLY A 150 0.05 21.78 9.87
N GLU A 151 -1.04 21.04 9.78
CA GLU A 151 -1.13 19.90 8.88
C GLU A 151 -1.16 20.32 7.41
N ILE A 152 -0.27 19.74 6.63
CA ILE A 152 -0.34 19.79 5.17
C ILE A 152 -1.15 18.59 4.70
N VAL A 153 -2.42 18.81 4.39
CA VAL A 153 -3.25 17.76 3.81
C VAL A 153 -3.07 17.72 2.31
N VAL A 154 -2.49 16.65 1.82
CA VAL A 154 -2.41 16.40 0.38
C VAL A 154 -3.54 15.45 -0.02
N THR A 155 -4.47 15.94 -0.82
CA THR A 155 -5.54 15.12 -1.34
C THR A 155 -5.04 14.31 -2.53
N ALA A 156 -4.93 12.99 -2.38
CA ALA A 156 -4.68 12.11 -3.49
C ALA A 156 -5.99 11.78 -4.21
N ARG A 157 -5.97 11.78 -5.53
CA ARG A 157 -7.11 11.32 -6.36
C ARG A 157 -6.87 9.87 -6.76
N ARG A 158 -7.86 9.03 -6.55
CA ARG A 158 -7.82 7.67 -7.09
C ARG A 158 -8.06 7.71 -8.60
N ARG A 159 -7.09 7.24 -9.37
CA ARG A 159 -7.19 7.09 -10.82
C ARG A 159 -6.65 5.74 -11.24
N ARG A 160 -7.47 4.90 -11.86
CA ARG A 160 -7.10 3.55 -12.29
C ARG A 160 -6.50 2.69 -11.15
N GLY A 161 -7.08 2.78 -9.94
CA GLY A 161 -6.59 2.04 -8.78
C GLY A 161 -5.41 2.68 -8.04
N GLN A 162 -4.75 3.70 -8.56
CA GLN A 162 -3.56 4.32 -7.96
C GLN A 162 -3.90 5.61 -7.20
N LEU A 163 -3.15 5.88 -6.12
CA LEU A 163 -3.19 7.16 -5.40
C LEU A 163 -2.28 8.17 -6.10
N ILE A 164 -2.88 9.14 -6.78
CA ILE A 164 -2.14 10.15 -7.54
C ILE A 164 -2.16 11.48 -6.80
N LEU A 165 -0.98 12.00 -6.50
CA LEU A 165 -0.77 13.37 -6.06
C LEU A 165 -0.71 14.30 -7.27
N THR A 166 -1.54 15.34 -7.27
CA THR A 166 -1.68 16.25 -8.42
C THR A 166 -0.92 17.56 -8.26
N GLU A 167 -0.46 17.90 -7.05
CA GLU A 167 0.22 19.17 -6.74
C GLU A 167 1.73 19.00 -6.48
N VAL A 168 2.33 17.99 -7.09
CA VAL A 168 3.76 17.71 -6.94
C VAL A 168 4.58 18.49 -7.97
N ARG A 169 5.76 18.94 -7.59
CA ARG A 169 6.73 19.56 -8.49
C ARG A 169 8.06 18.84 -8.46
N ALA A 170 8.59 18.55 -9.64
CA ALA A 170 9.97 18.05 -9.83
C ALA A 170 10.79 19.13 -10.51
N ALA A 171 11.84 19.65 -9.84
CA ALA A 171 12.63 20.77 -10.33
C ALA A 171 11.78 21.97 -10.83
N GLY A 172 10.69 22.28 -10.13
CA GLY A 172 9.75 23.36 -10.50
C GLY A 172 8.69 22.98 -11.54
N LEU A 173 8.81 21.85 -12.22
CA LEU A 173 7.81 21.37 -13.19
C LEU A 173 6.67 20.66 -12.47
N PRO A 174 5.41 20.96 -12.78
CA PRO A 174 4.26 20.24 -12.24
C PRO A 174 4.24 18.80 -12.77
N VAL A 175 4.06 17.83 -11.89
CA VAL A 175 4.00 16.42 -12.22
C VAL A 175 2.88 15.72 -11.44
N GLU A 176 2.32 14.67 -12.02
CA GLU A 176 1.51 13.70 -11.28
C GLU A 176 2.45 12.65 -10.69
N ALA A 177 2.34 12.38 -9.39
CA ALA A 177 3.16 11.38 -8.71
C ALA A 177 2.26 10.30 -8.08
N VAL A 178 2.68 9.05 -8.20
CA VAL A 178 2.06 7.93 -7.49
C VAL A 178 2.83 7.72 -6.19
N ILE A 179 2.11 7.60 -5.07
CA ILE A 179 2.70 7.14 -3.82
C ILE A 179 2.66 5.62 -3.84
N ASP A 180 3.85 5.03 -3.80
CA ASP A 180 4.06 3.59 -3.86
C ASP A 180 4.93 3.16 -2.68
N THR A 181 4.28 2.67 -1.62
CA THR A 181 4.96 2.19 -0.40
C THR A 181 5.58 0.81 -0.57
N GLY A 182 5.27 0.10 -1.65
CA GLY A 182 5.92 -1.14 -2.09
C GLY A 182 7.25 -0.90 -2.80
N SER A 183 7.52 0.34 -3.24
CA SER A 183 8.77 0.70 -3.92
C SER A 183 9.86 1.10 -2.92
N GLU A 184 11.08 0.63 -3.15
CA GLU A 184 12.25 0.96 -2.31
C GLU A 184 12.90 2.29 -2.71
N ILE A 185 12.64 2.77 -3.92
CA ILE A 185 13.23 3.98 -4.49
C ILE A 185 12.19 4.82 -5.22
N THR A 186 12.43 6.13 -5.29
CA THR A 186 11.63 7.02 -6.12
C THR A 186 12.06 6.91 -7.59
N ILE A 187 11.09 6.66 -8.48
CA ILE A 187 11.33 6.42 -9.91
C ILE A 187 10.65 7.52 -10.72
N GLY A 188 11.41 8.15 -11.63
CA GLY A 188 10.85 9.02 -12.67
C GLY A 188 10.79 8.29 -14.01
N ASN A 189 9.75 8.58 -14.80
CA ASN A 189 9.65 8.03 -16.14
C ASN A 189 10.57 8.80 -17.14
N LEU A 190 10.81 8.19 -18.32
CA LEU A 190 11.69 8.77 -19.33
C LEU A 190 11.21 10.15 -19.81
N LYS A 191 9.89 10.37 -19.89
CA LYS A 191 9.32 11.65 -20.29
C LYS A 191 9.62 12.78 -19.28
N LEU A 192 9.68 12.45 -18.01
CA LEU A 192 10.10 13.39 -16.97
C LEU A 192 11.60 13.70 -17.11
N ARG A 193 12.44 12.67 -17.28
CA ARG A 193 13.87 12.83 -17.51
C ARG A 193 14.15 13.79 -18.68
N ASP A 194 13.42 13.63 -19.79
CA ASP A 194 13.64 14.41 -20.99
C ASP A 194 13.18 15.89 -20.86
N LYS A 195 12.43 16.19 -19.79
CA LYS A 195 11.97 17.56 -19.47
C LYS A 195 12.82 18.26 -18.41
N LEU A 196 13.61 17.51 -17.65
CA LEU A 196 14.53 18.02 -16.62
C LEU A 196 15.91 18.31 -17.18
#